data_4bd9a5c97ee1ea09f99d7c52ade43807
#
_entry.id   4bd9a5c97ee1ea09f99d7c52ade43807
#
_cell.length_a   1.000
_cell.length_b   1.000
_cell.length_c   1.000
_cell.angle_alpha   90.00
_cell.angle_beta   90.00
_cell.angle_gamma   90.00
#
_symmetry.space_group_name_H-M   'P 1'
#
loop_
_entity.id
_entity.type
_entity.pdbx_description
1 polymer ?
#
loop_
_entity_poly.entity_id
_entity_poly.type
_entity_poly.pdbx_seq_one_letter_code
_entity_poly.pdbx_strand_id
1 'polypeptide(L)'
;MAKLIIHQEKVTDNQELVKICPFGAMEEKDGKLTINAACKMCRLCVKKGPEGAVEYVEDTVRPSVDKEEWKGIAVYVDHVDSKIHPVTLELLGKARELAQVTGHPVYALFMGNDIGEKCHELLHYGADKVFVYDEPELARFKIEPYTAVFEDFIQNVKPSSILVGATTVGRQLAPRVAARMKTGLTADCTILEMNEDTDLSQIRPAFGGNIMAHIKTPDHRPQMATVRYKIMNAPERSEEESGEIVNCSIAKERLGSHVDVLDIVLKEKEKFIENADVLVVAGRGVKKQDDLEMLQKLAD
;
A
#
# COMPACT_ATOMS: atom_id res chain seq x y z
N MET A 1 4.28 13.26 -17.68
CA MET A 1 4.08 11.95 -18.40
C MET A 1 4.78 12.05 -19.73
N ALA A 2 5.49 10.99 -20.14
CA ALA A 2 6.11 10.97 -21.44
C ALA A 2 5.04 11.03 -22.54
N LYS A 3 5.30 11.75 -23.62
CA LYS A 3 4.42 11.85 -24.78
C LYS A 3 5.22 11.80 -26.08
N LEU A 4 4.57 11.33 -27.14
CA LEU A 4 5.08 11.44 -28.50
C LEU A 4 4.38 12.63 -29.17
N ILE A 5 5.18 13.52 -29.77
CA ILE A 5 4.70 14.66 -30.54
C ILE A 5 4.98 14.34 -32.01
N ILE A 6 3.96 14.47 -32.85
CA ILE A 6 4.09 14.33 -34.30
C ILE A 6 4.22 15.73 -34.90
N HIS A 7 5.33 15.98 -35.56
CA HIS A 7 5.58 17.18 -36.37
C HIS A 7 5.08 16.92 -37.79
N GLN A 8 3.80 17.22 -38.05
CA GLN A 8 3.15 16.91 -39.33
C GLN A 8 3.89 17.48 -40.53
N GLU A 9 4.53 18.63 -40.38
CA GLU A 9 5.32 19.29 -41.39
C GLU A 9 6.58 18.55 -41.80
N LYS A 10 7.03 17.60 -40.98
CA LYS A 10 8.21 16.75 -41.26
C LYS A 10 7.83 15.33 -41.66
N VAL A 11 6.57 15.02 -41.71
CA VAL A 11 6.06 13.73 -42.18
C VAL A 11 5.95 13.76 -43.69
N THR A 12 6.81 12.97 -44.36
CA THR A 12 6.84 12.88 -45.84
C THR A 12 5.82 11.87 -46.35
N ASP A 13 5.59 10.79 -45.62
CA ASP A 13 4.62 9.75 -45.96
C ASP A 13 3.96 9.22 -44.67
N ASN A 14 2.65 9.45 -44.53
CA ASN A 14 1.86 8.97 -43.38
C ASN A 14 1.86 7.44 -43.29
N GLN A 15 1.80 6.76 -44.42
CA GLN A 15 1.70 5.30 -44.51
C GLN A 15 3.01 4.61 -44.06
N GLU A 16 4.13 5.24 -44.23
CA GLU A 16 5.43 4.75 -43.74
C GLU A 16 5.41 4.65 -42.21
N LEU A 17 5.01 5.73 -41.52
CA LEU A 17 4.95 5.77 -40.07
C LEU A 17 3.87 4.85 -39.50
N VAL A 18 2.74 4.68 -40.17
CA VAL A 18 1.71 3.70 -39.79
C VAL A 18 2.28 2.28 -39.82
N LYS A 19 3.03 1.91 -40.88
CA LYS A 19 3.67 0.57 -41.01
C LYS A 19 4.77 0.31 -39.99
N ILE A 20 5.47 1.33 -39.53
CA ILE A 20 6.53 1.22 -38.53
C ILE A 20 5.96 0.81 -37.16
N CYS A 21 4.70 1.14 -36.87
CA CYS A 21 4.09 0.85 -35.58
C CYS A 21 3.60 -0.60 -35.47
N PRO A 22 4.26 -1.49 -34.71
CA PRO A 22 3.88 -2.90 -34.60
C PRO A 22 2.59 -3.10 -33.77
N PHE A 23 2.11 -2.04 -33.12
CA PHE A 23 0.92 -2.08 -32.26
C PHE A 23 -0.31 -1.45 -32.91
N GLY A 24 -0.20 -1.01 -34.18
CA GLY A 24 -1.29 -0.31 -34.87
C GLY A 24 -1.73 0.98 -34.15
N ALA A 25 -0.83 1.60 -33.39
CA ALA A 25 -1.14 2.78 -32.61
C ALA A 25 -1.03 4.09 -33.40
N MET A 26 -0.41 4.07 -34.58
CA MET A 26 -0.38 5.20 -35.51
C MET A 26 -1.45 5.02 -36.58
N GLU A 27 -2.26 6.03 -36.76
CA GLU A 27 -3.35 6.03 -37.73
C GLU A 27 -3.45 7.38 -38.42
N GLU A 28 -3.89 7.37 -39.66
CA GLU A 28 -4.17 8.58 -40.41
C GLU A 28 -5.64 8.95 -40.28
N LYS A 29 -5.92 10.16 -39.82
CA LYS A 29 -7.26 10.75 -39.74
C LYS A 29 -7.23 12.14 -40.37
N ASP A 30 -8.12 12.38 -41.30
CA ASP A 30 -8.27 13.66 -42.00
C ASP A 30 -6.94 14.18 -42.61
N GLY A 31 -6.12 13.26 -43.17
CA GLY A 31 -4.84 13.59 -43.79
C GLY A 31 -3.71 13.88 -42.78
N LYS A 32 -3.96 13.69 -41.47
CA LYS A 32 -2.97 13.88 -40.41
C LYS A 32 -2.70 12.58 -39.69
N LEU A 33 -1.45 12.38 -39.30
CA LEU A 33 -1.05 11.27 -38.44
C LEU A 33 -1.49 11.54 -36.99
N THR A 34 -2.09 10.53 -36.37
CA THR A 34 -2.49 10.56 -34.96
C THR A 34 -2.03 9.32 -34.23
N ILE A 35 -1.93 9.42 -32.90
CA ILE A 35 -1.55 8.30 -32.03
C ILE A 35 -2.77 7.95 -31.16
N ASN A 36 -3.20 6.69 -31.24
CA ASN A 36 -4.32 6.18 -30.45
C ASN A 36 -3.85 5.52 -29.14
N ALA A 37 -4.81 5.07 -28.33
CA ALA A 37 -4.58 4.48 -27.01
C ALA A 37 -3.82 3.15 -27.01
N ALA A 38 -3.58 2.52 -28.18
CA ALA A 38 -2.80 1.29 -28.30
C ALA A 38 -1.27 1.55 -28.21
N CYS A 39 -0.84 2.83 -28.16
CA CYS A 39 0.58 3.19 -28.09
C CYS A 39 1.24 2.64 -26.82
N LYS A 40 2.30 1.87 -27.01
CA LYS A 40 3.13 1.31 -25.93
C LYS A 40 4.38 2.13 -25.63
N MET A 41 4.50 3.34 -26.17
CA MET A 41 5.66 4.24 -25.97
C MET A 41 7.02 3.57 -26.28
N CYS A 42 7.05 2.62 -27.22
CA CYS A 42 8.23 1.83 -27.57
C CYS A 42 9.29 2.61 -28.34
N ARG A 43 9.01 3.84 -28.77
CA ARG A 43 9.89 4.77 -29.52
C ARG A 43 10.38 4.25 -30.88
N LEU A 44 9.77 3.20 -31.44
CA LEU A 44 10.16 2.69 -32.75
C LEU A 44 9.93 3.72 -33.88
N CYS A 45 8.83 4.46 -33.80
CA CYS A 45 8.50 5.55 -34.70
C CYS A 45 9.51 6.72 -34.65
N VAL A 46 10.12 6.97 -33.50
CA VAL A 46 11.19 7.97 -33.33
C VAL A 46 12.49 7.47 -33.93
N LYS A 47 12.83 6.18 -33.76
CA LYS A 47 14.10 5.59 -34.17
C LYS A 47 14.15 5.22 -35.65
N LYS A 48 13.04 4.82 -36.25
CA LYS A 48 12.95 4.28 -37.62
C LYS A 48 12.18 5.18 -38.57
N GLY A 49 11.44 6.18 -38.07
CA GLY A 49 10.74 7.15 -38.90
C GLY A 49 11.66 8.25 -39.44
N PRO A 50 11.13 9.14 -40.29
CA PRO A 50 11.87 10.31 -40.78
C PRO A 50 12.38 11.16 -39.63
N GLU A 51 13.56 11.72 -39.78
CA GLU A 51 14.25 12.48 -38.73
C GLU A 51 13.42 13.68 -38.27
N GLY A 52 13.13 13.71 -36.96
CA GLY A 52 12.35 14.76 -36.34
C GLY A 52 10.85 14.74 -36.66
N ALA A 53 10.32 13.74 -37.41
CA ALA A 53 8.89 13.62 -37.68
C ALA A 53 8.11 13.21 -36.43
N VAL A 54 8.69 12.40 -35.55
CA VAL A 54 8.13 12.02 -34.26
C VAL A 54 9.15 12.29 -33.15
N GLU A 55 8.80 13.11 -32.21
CA GLU A 55 9.61 13.47 -31.06
C GLU A 55 9.09 12.79 -29.81
N TYR A 56 10.00 12.21 -29.02
CA TYR A 56 9.70 11.71 -27.69
C TYR A 56 10.06 12.78 -26.68
N VAL A 57 9.04 13.33 -26.04
CA VAL A 57 9.21 14.32 -24.98
C VAL A 57 8.96 13.65 -23.64
N GLU A 58 9.98 13.60 -22.83
CA GLU A 58 9.85 13.27 -21.42
C GLU A 58 9.47 14.55 -20.69
N ASP A 59 8.34 14.55 -20.00
CA ASP A 59 8.05 15.58 -19.01
C ASP A 59 9.11 15.46 -17.91
N THR A 60 10.17 16.20 -18.03
CA THR A 60 11.30 16.23 -17.09
C THR A 60 10.93 16.88 -15.78
N VAL A 61 9.80 17.58 -15.71
CA VAL A 61 9.25 18.12 -14.48
C VAL A 61 8.21 17.12 -13.95
N ARG A 62 8.67 16.05 -13.32
CA ARG A 62 7.81 15.34 -12.38
C ARG A 62 7.62 16.28 -11.20
N PRO A 63 6.38 16.52 -10.73
CA PRO A 63 6.20 17.21 -9.46
C PRO A 63 6.88 16.33 -8.40
N SER A 64 8.10 16.67 -8.03
CA SER A 64 8.78 16.01 -6.92
C SER A 64 8.21 16.58 -5.64
N VAL A 65 7.77 15.71 -4.76
CA VAL A 65 7.39 16.11 -3.40
C VAL A 65 8.66 16.55 -2.66
N ASP A 66 8.57 17.62 -1.88
CA ASP A 66 9.64 17.98 -0.96
C ASP A 66 9.70 16.94 0.16
N LYS A 67 10.69 16.03 0.09
CA LYS A 67 10.85 14.91 1.03
C LYS A 67 11.13 15.40 2.45
N GLU A 68 11.72 16.60 2.62
CA GLU A 68 12.07 17.16 3.92
C GLU A 68 10.84 17.52 4.77
N GLU A 69 9.70 17.76 4.13
CA GLU A 69 8.43 17.99 4.82
C GLU A 69 7.81 16.69 5.38
N TRP A 70 8.26 15.53 4.92
CA TRP A 70 7.65 14.23 5.23
C TRP A 70 8.59 13.40 6.10
N LYS A 71 8.29 13.31 7.40
CA LYS A 71 9.14 12.63 8.37
C LYS A 71 8.36 11.64 9.21
N GLY A 72 8.99 10.51 9.49
CA GLY A 72 8.41 9.45 10.30
C GLY A 72 7.84 8.30 9.48
N ILE A 73 7.80 7.14 10.11
CA ILE A 73 7.21 5.92 9.58
C ILE A 73 5.97 5.61 10.41
N ALA A 74 4.80 5.65 9.79
CA ALA A 74 3.56 5.40 10.49
C ALA A 74 3.09 3.96 10.30
N VAL A 75 2.53 3.38 11.34
CA VAL A 75 1.85 2.09 11.35
C VAL A 75 0.38 2.30 11.65
N TYR A 76 -0.49 1.80 10.78
CA TYR A 76 -1.92 1.74 11.09
C TYR A 76 -2.18 0.64 12.11
N VAL A 77 -2.83 1.00 13.21
CA VAL A 77 -3.20 0.05 14.27
C VAL A 77 -4.50 -0.67 13.87
N ASP A 78 -4.35 -1.90 13.43
CA ASP A 78 -5.49 -2.76 13.15
C ASP A 78 -6.01 -3.39 14.46
N HIS A 79 -7.32 -3.39 14.64
CA HIS A 79 -7.94 -3.93 15.86
C HIS A 79 -9.38 -4.38 15.61
N VAL A 80 -9.86 -5.24 16.50
CA VAL A 80 -11.28 -5.62 16.58
C VAL A 80 -11.71 -5.45 18.03
N ASP A 81 -12.77 -4.67 18.26
CA ASP A 81 -13.27 -4.35 19.60
C ASP A 81 -12.15 -3.92 20.57
N SER A 82 -11.31 -2.97 20.11
CA SER A 82 -10.13 -2.43 20.81
C SER A 82 -9.02 -3.45 21.08
N LYS A 83 -9.14 -4.70 20.66
CA LYS A 83 -8.07 -5.69 20.74
C LYS A 83 -7.15 -5.54 19.52
N ILE A 84 -5.91 -5.08 19.76
CA ILE A 84 -4.90 -4.86 18.74
C ILE A 84 -4.57 -6.18 18.02
N HIS A 85 -4.60 -6.15 16.69
CA HIS A 85 -4.22 -7.29 15.88
C HIS A 85 -2.68 -7.48 15.91
N PRO A 86 -2.16 -8.70 16.07
CA PRO A 86 -0.70 -8.93 16.18
C PRO A 86 0.12 -8.39 15.01
N VAL A 87 -0.43 -8.29 13.80
CA VAL A 87 0.24 -7.67 12.64
C VAL A 87 0.70 -6.24 12.92
N THR A 88 -0.02 -5.50 13.76
CA THR A 88 0.37 -4.14 14.16
C THR A 88 1.71 -4.15 14.89
N LEU A 89 1.90 -5.10 15.81
CA LEU A 89 3.13 -5.22 16.60
C LEU A 89 4.31 -5.63 15.71
N GLU A 90 4.08 -6.55 14.76
CA GLU A 90 5.08 -6.90 13.74
C GLU A 90 5.50 -5.67 12.92
N LEU A 91 4.53 -4.84 12.51
CA LEU A 91 4.78 -3.64 11.72
C LEU A 91 5.49 -2.55 12.53
N LEU A 92 5.23 -2.43 13.84
CA LEU A 92 5.99 -1.53 14.70
C LEU A 92 7.46 -1.95 14.77
N GLY A 93 7.75 -3.25 14.92
CA GLY A 93 9.11 -3.77 14.85
C GLY A 93 9.79 -3.44 13.53
N LYS A 94 9.09 -3.67 12.41
CA LYS A 94 9.63 -3.34 11.09
C LYS A 94 9.80 -1.84 10.88
N ALA A 95 8.86 -1.02 11.33
CA ALA A 95 8.97 0.43 11.27
C ALA A 95 10.19 0.94 12.06
N ARG A 96 10.48 0.36 13.24
CA ARG A 96 11.65 0.69 14.03
C ARG A 96 12.95 0.34 13.32
N GLU A 97 13.02 -0.83 12.67
CA GLU A 97 14.16 -1.24 11.84
C GLU A 97 14.38 -0.25 10.67
N LEU A 98 13.33 0.11 9.94
CA LEU A 98 13.42 1.07 8.84
C LEU A 98 13.81 2.47 9.33
N ALA A 99 13.32 2.88 10.49
CA ALA A 99 13.61 4.18 11.10
C ALA A 99 15.08 4.34 11.51
N GLN A 100 15.79 3.25 11.80
CA GLN A 100 17.22 3.30 12.09
C GLN A 100 18.05 3.84 10.93
N VAL A 101 17.62 3.63 9.68
CA VAL A 101 18.32 4.09 8.49
C VAL A 101 18.23 5.62 8.34
N THR A 102 17.07 6.19 8.66
CA THR A 102 16.79 7.61 8.43
C THR A 102 16.85 8.48 9.68
N GLY A 103 16.90 7.86 10.86
CA GLY A 103 16.76 8.56 12.15
C GLY A 103 15.37 9.14 12.39
N HIS A 104 14.36 8.72 11.62
CA HIS A 104 13.00 9.21 11.71
C HIS A 104 12.23 8.54 12.86
N PRO A 105 11.22 9.25 13.45
CA PRO A 105 10.37 8.66 14.47
C PRO A 105 9.41 7.62 13.89
N VAL A 106 8.98 6.70 14.77
CA VAL A 106 7.94 5.70 14.49
C VAL A 106 6.62 6.18 15.09
N TYR A 107 5.59 6.22 14.26
CA TYR A 107 4.25 6.62 14.64
C TYR A 107 3.29 5.45 14.61
N ALA A 108 2.33 5.43 15.53
CA ALA A 108 1.17 4.55 15.47
C ALA A 108 -0.08 5.41 15.26
N LEU A 109 -0.90 5.07 14.28
CA LEU A 109 -2.20 5.69 14.06
C LEU A 109 -3.28 4.76 14.60
N PHE A 110 -3.89 5.10 15.71
CA PHE A 110 -4.95 4.34 16.36
C PHE A 110 -6.26 5.10 16.27
N MET A 111 -7.23 4.50 15.60
CA MET A 111 -8.56 5.07 15.42
C MET A 111 -9.64 4.06 15.82
N GLY A 112 -10.60 4.48 16.62
CA GLY A 112 -11.64 3.60 17.13
C GLY A 112 -12.59 4.32 18.08
N ASN A 113 -13.24 3.57 18.95
CA ASN A 113 -14.04 4.10 20.05
C ASN A 113 -13.67 3.37 21.32
N ASP A 114 -13.54 4.11 22.42
CA ASP A 114 -13.14 3.60 23.74
C ASP A 114 -11.78 2.85 23.69
N ILE A 115 -10.80 3.48 23.04
CA ILE A 115 -9.47 2.93 22.78
C ILE A 115 -8.37 3.57 23.65
N GLY A 116 -8.70 4.61 24.42
CA GLY A 116 -7.72 5.42 25.15
C GLY A 116 -6.75 4.62 26.04
N GLU A 117 -7.24 3.62 26.76
CA GLU A 117 -6.41 2.74 27.60
C GLU A 117 -5.52 1.79 26.78
N LYS A 118 -5.94 1.44 25.56
CA LYS A 118 -5.24 0.46 24.71
C LYS A 118 -4.05 1.04 23.97
N CYS A 119 -3.99 2.37 23.83
CA CYS A 119 -2.88 3.02 23.16
C CYS A 119 -1.55 2.88 23.91
N HIS A 120 -1.57 2.73 25.23
CA HIS A 120 -0.38 2.52 26.05
C HIS A 120 0.39 1.26 25.66
N GLU A 121 -0.30 0.19 25.27
CA GLU A 121 0.36 -1.04 24.83
C GLU A 121 1.34 -0.79 23.66
N LEU A 122 1.03 0.12 22.75
CA LEU A 122 1.88 0.43 21.60
C LEU A 122 3.21 1.08 21.98
N LEU A 123 3.25 1.80 23.12
CA LEU A 123 4.47 2.42 23.64
C LEU A 123 5.49 1.38 24.15
N HIS A 124 5.02 0.21 24.56
CA HIS A 124 5.89 -0.92 24.93
C HIS A 124 6.55 -1.61 23.71
N TYR A 125 6.03 -1.34 22.49
CA TYR A 125 6.52 -1.94 21.24
C TYR A 125 7.26 -0.95 20.35
N GLY A 126 7.71 0.19 20.91
CA GLY A 126 8.61 1.11 20.23
C GLY A 126 7.95 2.14 19.34
N ALA A 127 6.70 2.48 19.57
CA ALA A 127 6.10 3.69 18.99
C ALA A 127 6.64 4.93 19.71
N ASP A 128 7.19 5.92 18.99
CA ASP A 128 7.62 7.19 19.58
C ASP A 128 6.40 8.10 19.83
N LYS A 129 5.37 8.03 18.98
CA LYS A 129 4.09 8.70 19.18
C LYS A 129 2.94 7.84 18.74
N VAL A 130 1.89 7.84 19.55
CA VAL A 130 0.61 7.20 19.23
C VAL A 130 -0.42 8.29 19.01
N PHE A 131 -0.87 8.47 17.77
CA PHE A 131 -1.93 9.39 17.40
C PHE A 131 -3.27 8.70 17.56
N VAL A 132 -4.09 9.18 18.47
CA VAL A 132 -5.35 8.54 18.89
C VAL A 132 -6.53 9.38 18.43
N TYR A 133 -7.40 8.77 17.61
CA TYR A 133 -8.71 9.30 17.26
C TYR A 133 -9.78 8.42 17.89
N ASP A 134 -10.32 8.85 19.00
CA ASP A 134 -11.30 8.12 19.79
C ASP A 134 -12.68 8.78 19.66
N GLU A 135 -13.47 8.27 18.70
CA GLU A 135 -14.76 8.84 18.33
C GLU A 135 -15.84 7.75 18.21
N PRO A 136 -17.07 8.00 18.66
CA PRO A 136 -18.17 7.01 18.59
C PRO A 136 -18.46 6.52 17.17
N GLU A 137 -18.28 7.37 16.16
CA GLU A 137 -18.48 7.04 14.74
C GLU A 137 -17.48 6.02 14.22
N LEU A 138 -16.36 5.83 14.93
CA LEU A 138 -15.31 4.86 14.64
C LEU A 138 -15.47 3.53 15.41
N ALA A 139 -16.54 3.35 16.18
CA ALA A 139 -16.80 2.12 16.95
C ALA A 139 -16.86 0.87 16.05
N ARG A 140 -17.28 1.03 14.82
CA ARG A 140 -17.33 -0.04 13.83
C ARG A 140 -16.64 0.42 12.54
N PHE A 141 -15.92 -0.49 11.90
CA PHE A 141 -15.25 -0.16 10.64
C PHE A 141 -16.27 0.26 9.58
N LYS A 142 -16.15 1.50 9.15
CA LYS A 142 -16.82 2.07 7.97
C LYS A 142 -15.77 2.79 7.15
N ILE A 143 -15.73 2.52 5.86
CA ILE A 143 -14.62 2.95 4.99
C ILE A 143 -14.50 4.48 4.89
N GLU A 144 -15.61 5.22 4.96
CA GLU A 144 -15.61 6.67 4.79
C GLU A 144 -15.03 7.41 6.00
N PRO A 145 -15.52 7.22 7.25
CA PRO A 145 -14.94 7.88 8.41
C PRO A 145 -13.50 7.45 8.67
N TYR A 146 -13.16 6.18 8.50
CA TYR A 146 -11.78 5.72 8.64
C TYR A 146 -10.85 6.36 7.61
N THR A 147 -11.30 6.52 6.36
CA THR A 147 -10.53 7.23 5.32
C THR A 147 -10.37 8.71 5.66
N ALA A 148 -11.40 9.36 6.21
CA ALA A 148 -11.34 10.77 6.60
C ALA A 148 -10.35 11.02 7.74
N VAL A 149 -10.34 10.16 8.76
CA VAL A 149 -9.36 10.21 9.85
C VAL A 149 -7.94 9.98 9.33
N PHE A 150 -7.77 9.01 8.46
CA PHE A 150 -6.46 8.71 7.87
C PHE A 150 -5.92 9.89 7.05
N GLU A 151 -6.80 10.52 6.25
CA GLU A 151 -6.45 11.74 5.50
C GLU A 151 -6.06 12.89 6.43
N ASP A 152 -6.82 13.10 7.51
CA ASP A 152 -6.54 14.12 8.53
C ASP A 152 -5.16 13.90 9.16
N PHE A 153 -4.87 12.69 9.60
CA PHE A 153 -3.57 12.31 10.13
C PHE A 153 -2.44 12.60 9.12
N ILE A 154 -2.59 12.17 7.87
CA ILE A 154 -1.54 12.36 6.85
C ILE A 154 -1.28 13.85 6.60
N GLN A 155 -2.33 14.68 6.55
CA GLN A 155 -2.21 16.10 6.30
C GLN A 155 -1.52 16.85 7.44
N ASN A 156 -1.78 16.45 8.70
CA ASN A 156 -1.25 17.10 9.89
C ASN A 156 0.15 16.59 10.27
N VAL A 157 0.45 15.31 10.09
CA VAL A 157 1.69 14.67 10.55
C VAL A 157 2.71 14.51 9.44
N LYS A 158 2.27 14.36 8.19
CA LYS A 158 3.10 14.15 7.00
C LYS A 158 4.14 13.02 7.17
N PRO A 159 3.73 11.78 7.48
CA PRO A 159 4.67 10.66 7.57
C PRO A 159 5.28 10.35 6.19
N SER A 160 6.57 10.02 6.12
CA SER A 160 7.24 9.66 4.86
C SER A 160 6.72 8.34 4.30
N SER A 161 6.39 7.41 5.19
CA SER A 161 5.90 6.07 4.83
C SER A 161 4.81 5.61 5.78
N ILE A 162 3.88 4.79 5.28
CA ILE A 162 2.79 4.21 6.07
C ILE A 162 2.72 2.70 5.82
N LEU A 163 2.77 1.93 6.89
CA LEU A 163 2.64 0.49 6.89
C LEU A 163 1.26 0.09 7.41
N VAL A 164 0.59 -0.80 6.69
CA VAL A 164 -0.75 -1.30 7.02
C VAL A 164 -0.74 -2.82 6.99
N GLY A 165 -1.37 -3.47 7.96
CA GLY A 165 -1.55 -4.93 7.91
C GLY A 165 -2.43 -5.33 6.71
N ALA A 166 -2.07 -6.40 6.00
CA ALA A 166 -2.88 -6.94 4.90
C ALA A 166 -4.06 -7.78 5.41
N THR A 167 -4.76 -7.28 6.41
CA THR A 167 -6.00 -7.81 6.97
C THR A 167 -7.19 -7.48 6.09
N THR A 168 -8.37 -7.96 6.44
CA THR A 168 -9.61 -7.62 5.72
C THR A 168 -9.86 -6.10 5.74
N VAL A 169 -9.62 -5.43 6.87
CA VAL A 169 -9.76 -3.97 7.02
C VAL A 169 -8.67 -3.25 6.24
N GLY A 170 -7.40 -3.62 6.48
CA GLY A 170 -6.27 -2.93 5.85
C GLY A 170 -6.27 -3.00 4.32
N ARG A 171 -6.70 -4.14 3.73
CA ARG A 171 -6.83 -4.30 2.28
C ARG A 171 -7.97 -3.48 1.66
N GLN A 172 -8.94 -3.06 2.44
CA GLN A 172 -9.99 -2.14 2.00
C GLN A 172 -9.57 -0.68 2.20
N LEU A 173 -8.99 -0.37 3.36
CA LEU A 173 -8.66 0.99 3.77
C LEU A 173 -7.46 1.56 3.02
N ALA A 174 -6.34 0.84 2.97
CA ALA A 174 -5.10 1.35 2.39
C ALA A 174 -5.23 1.78 0.92
N PRO A 175 -5.88 1.02 0.01
CA PRO A 175 -6.07 1.47 -1.37
C PRO A 175 -6.95 2.72 -1.48
N ARG A 176 -7.97 2.84 -0.62
CA ARG A 176 -8.84 4.01 -0.59
C ARG A 176 -8.08 5.27 -0.17
N VAL A 177 -7.27 5.15 0.87
CA VAL A 177 -6.41 6.24 1.35
C VAL A 177 -5.36 6.61 0.29
N ALA A 178 -4.68 5.64 -0.31
CA ALA A 178 -3.68 5.90 -1.35
C ALA A 178 -4.28 6.64 -2.55
N ALA A 179 -5.46 6.23 -3.01
CA ALA A 179 -6.18 6.91 -4.08
C ALA A 179 -6.58 8.35 -3.69
N ARG A 180 -7.03 8.56 -2.47
CA ARG A 180 -7.41 9.88 -1.94
C ARG A 180 -6.21 10.82 -1.87
N MET A 181 -5.06 10.31 -1.44
CA MET A 181 -3.80 11.04 -1.35
C MET A 181 -3.06 11.12 -2.69
N LYS A 182 -3.56 10.47 -3.74
CA LYS A 182 -2.92 10.37 -5.06
C LYS A 182 -1.49 9.83 -4.99
N THR A 183 -1.26 8.87 -4.12
CA THR A 183 0.03 8.22 -3.92
C THR A 183 0.01 6.74 -4.33
N GLY A 184 1.20 6.13 -4.39
CA GLY A 184 1.35 4.70 -4.69
C GLY A 184 1.13 3.82 -3.47
N LEU A 185 0.59 2.62 -3.70
CA LEU A 185 0.45 1.57 -2.71
C LEU A 185 0.95 0.25 -3.29
N THR A 186 1.83 -0.43 -2.57
CA THR A 186 2.18 -1.82 -2.89
C THR A 186 1.48 -2.77 -1.93
N ALA A 187 0.70 -3.67 -2.47
CA ALA A 187 -0.08 -4.62 -1.66
C ALA A 187 0.71 -5.91 -1.39
N ASP A 188 0.49 -6.49 -0.21
CA ASP A 188 0.99 -7.81 0.19
C ASP A 188 2.52 -7.93 0.13
N CYS A 189 3.23 -6.91 0.58
CA CYS A 189 4.69 -6.91 0.67
C CYS A 189 5.19 -7.99 1.64
N THR A 190 6.33 -8.56 1.31
CA THR A 190 7.04 -9.55 2.15
C THR A 190 8.40 -9.04 2.61
N ILE A 191 8.97 -8.05 1.93
CA ILE A 191 10.22 -7.40 2.32
C ILE A 191 10.02 -5.89 2.16
N LEU A 192 10.53 -5.13 3.10
CA LEU A 192 10.58 -3.67 3.09
C LEU A 192 12.00 -3.23 3.44
N GLU A 193 12.53 -2.30 2.66
CA GLU A 193 13.85 -1.71 2.84
C GLU A 193 13.76 -0.19 2.74
N MET A 194 14.49 0.52 3.56
CA MET A 194 14.55 1.99 3.57
C MET A 194 15.89 2.46 3.03
N ASN A 195 15.85 3.47 2.17
CA ASN A 195 17.05 4.16 1.72
C ASN A 195 17.31 5.41 2.59
N GLU A 196 18.53 5.91 2.58
CA GLU A 196 18.92 7.13 3.30
C GLU A 196 18.11 8.36 2.85
N ASP A 197 17.66 8.38 1.58
CA ASP A 197 16.83 9.44 1.01
C ASP A 197 15.33 9.30 1.35
N THR A 198 14.99 8.47 2.31
CA THR A 198 13.62 8.14 2.78
C THR A 198 12.74 7.41 1.76
N ASP A 199 13.32 6.88 0.68
CA ASP A 199 12.57 6.08 -0.27
C ASP A 199 12.42 4.63 0.22
N LEU A 200 11.17 4.19 0.33
CA LEU A 200 10.81 2.84 0.72
C LEU A 200 10.82 1.91 -0.49
N SER A 201 11.72 0.93 -0.48
CA SER A 201 11.68 -0.20 -1.41
C SER A 201 10.66 -1.23 -0.91
N GLN A 202 9.66 -1.49 -1.72
CA GLN A 202 8.53 -2.35 -1.41
C GLN A 202 8.63 -3.60 -2.27
N ILE A 203 8.89 -4.76 -1.65
CA ILE A 203 9.20 -5.99 -2.37
C ILE A 203 8.12 -7.02 -2.10
N ARG A 204 7.60 -7.60 -3.17
CA ARG A 204 6.55 -8.62 -3.10
C ARG A 204 6.74 -9.71 -4.14
N PRO A 205 6.33 -10.94 -3.85
CA PRO A 205 6.24 -11.97 -4.86
C PRO A 205 5.16 -11.63 -5.90
N ALA A 206 5.47 -11.88 -7.17
CA ALA A 206 4.58 -11.68 -8.30
C ALA A 206 4.58 -12.92 -9.20
N PHE A 207 3.61 -13.02 -10.11
CA PHE A 207 3.49 -14.12 -11.08
C PHE A 207 3.58 -15.51 -10.44
N GLY A 208 2.79 -15.76 -9.38
CA GLY A 208 2.78 -17.04 -8.66
C GLY A 208 4.03 -17.29 -7.81
N GLY A 209 4.79 -16.26 -7.46
CA GLY A 209 6.00 -16.37 -6.64
C GLY A 209 7.31 -16.55 -7.42
N ASN A 210 7.24 -16.57 -8.75
CA ASN A 210 8.42 -16.78 -9.61
C ASN A 210 9.32 -15.54 -9.72
N ILE A 211 8.81 -14.36 -9.39
CA ILE A 211 9.52 -13.08 -9.49
C ILE A 211 9.31 -12.31 -8.20
N MET A 212 10.38 -11.66 -7.70
CA MET A 212 10.30 -10.66 -6.65
C MET A 212 10.27 -9.28 -7.31
N ALA A 213 9.13 -8.60 -7.23
CA ALA A 213 8.96 -7.26 -7.77
C ALA A 213 9.44 -6.22 -6.75
N HIS A 214 10.40 -5.39 -7.14
CA HIS A 214 10.84 -4.23 -6.38
C HIS A 214 10.11 -2.99 -6.87
N ILE A 215 9.36 -2.35 -6.01
CA ILE A 215 8.49 -1.23 -6.32
C ILE A 215 8.92 -0.01 -5.50
N LYS A 216 9.02 1.14 -6.15
CA LYS A 216 9.34 2.43 -5.52
C LYS A 216 8.39 3.50 -6.03
N THR A 217 8.04 4.45 -5.18
CA THR A 217 7.22 5.63 -5.50
C THR A 217 7.93 6.92 -5.06
N PRO A 218 9.09 7.27 -5.69
CA PRO A 218 9.96 8.33 -5.19
C PRO A 218 9.34 9.73 -5.26
N ASP A 219 8.42 9.94 -6.21
CA ASP A 219 7.86 11.25 -6.51
C ASP A 219 6.58 11.58 -5.69
N HIS A 220 6.16 10.68 -4.77
CA HIS A 220 4.93 10.83 -3.99
C HIS A 220 5.15 10.48 -2.52
N ARG A 221 4.38 11.14 -1.66
CA ARG A 221 4.32 10.87 -0.22
C ARG A 221 2.85 10.87 0.26
N PRO A 222 2.55 10.13 1.34
CA PRO A 222 3.39 9.08 1.93
C PRO A 222 3.56 7.89 0.97
N GLN A 223 4.63 7.12 1.14
CA GLN A 223 4.78 5.84 0.47
C GLN A 223 4.02 4.78 1.27
N MET A 224 3.15 4.01 0.64
CA MET A 224 2.25 3.10 1.35
C MET A 224 2.49 1.65 0.97
N ALA A 225 2.49 0.78 1.98
CA ALA A 225 2.59 -0.67 1.79
C ALA A 225 1.58 -1.40 2.67
N THR A 226 0.94 -2.45 2.12
CA THR A 226 0.32 -3.45 3.00
C THR A 226 1.24 -4.66 3.13
N VAL A 227 1.29 -5.24 4.33
CA VAL A 227 2.19 -6.35 4.68
C VAL A 227 1.37 -7.51 5.23
N ARG A 228 1.65 -8.71 4.78
CA ARG A 228 0.97 -9.92 5.27
C ARG A 228 1.33 -10.19 6.73
N TYR A 229 0.36 -10.73 7.45
CA TYR A 229 0.57 -11.21 8.82
C TYR A 229 1.56 -12.39 8.85
N LYS A 230 2.34 -12.49 9.92
CA LYS A 230 3.41 -13.48 10.14
C LYS A 230 4.57 -13.42 9.12
N ILE A 231 4.80 -12.25 8.54
CA ILE A 231 5.94 -12.02 7.65
C ILE A 231 7.04 -11.23 8.37
N MET A 232 6.66 -10.30 9.24
CA MET A 232 7.60 -9.51 10.03
C MET A 232 7.62 -10.02 11.48
N ASN A 233 8.65 -9.65 12.21
CA ASN A 233 8.79 -10.03 13.62
C ASN A 233 8.31 -8.89 14.51
N ALA A 234 7.45 -9.21 15.48
CA ALA A 234 7.15 -8.28 16.55
C ALA A 234 8.38 -8.15 17.46
N PRO A 235 8.70 -6.94 17.95
CA PRO A 235 9.74 -6.77 18.96
C PRO A 235 9.31 -7.40 20.29
N GLU A 236 10.27 -7.65 21.17
CA GLU A 236 9.95 -7.99 22.54
C GLU A 236 9.24 -6.81 23.22
N ARG A 237 8.25 -7.12 24.05
CA ARG A 237 7.55 -6.12 24.83
C ARG A 237 8.49 -5.50 25.87
N SER A 238 8.74 -4.19 25.78
CA SER A 238 9.49 -3.46 26.80
C SER A 238 8.73 -3.41 28.12
N GLU A 239 9.45 -3.44 29.25
CA GLU A 239 8.83 -3.23 30.56
C GLU A 239 8.40 -1.76 30.75
N GLU A 240 9.18 -0.83 30.19
CA GLU A 240 8.91 0.61 30.29
C GLU A 240 8.21 1.13 29.04
N GLU A 241 7.23 2.00 29.24
CA GLU A 241 6.62 2.78 28.16
C GLU A 241 7.62 3.83 27.65
N SER A 242 7.78 3.90 26.34
CA SER A 242 8.61 4.93 25.71
C SER A 242 7.80 5.64 24.64
N GLY A 243 7.69 6.99 24.73
CA GLY A 243 7.01 7.78 23.71
C GLY A 243 5.85 8.61 24.27
N GLU A 244 5.01 9.10 23.38
CA GLU A 244 3.96 10.07 23.66
C GLU A 244 2.62 9.65 23.06
N ILE A 245 1.53 9.83 23.81
CA ILE A 245 0.16 9.70 23.29
C ILE A 245 -0.32 11.09 22.87
N VAL A 246 -0.72 11.21 21.61
CA VAL A 246 -1.26 12.45 21.03
C VAL A 246 -2.74 12.25 20.75
N ASN A 247 -3.60 12.84 21.57
CA ASN A 247 -5.03 12.82 21.32
C ASN A 247 -5.37 13.78 20.18
N CYS A 248 -5.99 13.23 19.14
CA CYS A 248 -6.40 13.96 17.95
C CYS A 248 -7.93 14.08 17.90
N SER A 249 -8.40 15.08 17.21
CA SER A 249 -9.83 15.27 16.93
C SER A 249 -10.04 15.65 15.48
N ILE A 250 -11.19 15.28 14.95
CA ILE A 250 -11.60 15.60 13.59
C ILE A 250 -13.01 16.20 13.61
N ALA A 251 -13.32 17.07 12.67
CA ALA A 251 -14.65 17.64 12.55
C ALA A 251 -15.69 16.54 12.30
N LYS A 252 -16.76 16.53 13.10
CA LYS A 252 -17.79 15.46 13.07
C LYS A 252 -18.46 15.30 11.72
N GLU A 253 -18.58 16.37 10.96
CA GLU A 253 -19.12 16.39 9.61
C GLU A 253 -18.31 15.50 8.63
N ARG A 254 -17.02 15.30 8.92
CA ARG A 254 -16.14 14.42 8.14
C ARG A 254 -16.29 12.93 8.48
N LEU A 255 -16.93 12.61 9.61
CA LEU A 255 -17.14 11.23 10.08
C LEU A 255 -18.44 10.59 9.56
N GLY A 256 -19.17 11.28 8.70
CA GLY A 256 -20.37 10.77 8.06
C GLY A 256 -20.10 9.51 7.21
N SER A 257 -21.10 8.62 7.15
CA SER A 257 -21.06 7.42 6.31
C SER A 257 -22.39 7.19 5.61
N HIS A 258 -22.34 6.62 4.42
CA HIS A 258 -23.53 6.16 3.68
C HIS A 258 -23.90 4.71 4.03
N VAL A 259 -23.18 4.11 4.99
CA VAL A 259 -23.39 2.73 5.43
C VAL A 259 -23.68 2.73 6.92
N ASP A 260 -24.81 2.10 7.29
CA ASP A 260 -25.17 1.83 8.67
C ASP A 260 -24.96 0.35 8.98
N VAL A 261 -24.23 0.06 10.04
CA VAL A 261 -24.05 -1.30 10.56
C VAL A 261 -25.24 -1.62 11.47
N LEU A 262 -26.15 -2.47 11.01
CA LEU A 262 -27.35 -2.83 11.76
C LEU A 262 -27.06 -3.88 12.82
N ASP A 263 -26.24 -4.89 12.49
CA ASP A 263 -25.90 -5.98 13.39
C ASP A 263 -24.55 -6.61 13.03
N ILE A 264 -23.89 -7.23 13.99
CA ILE A 264 -22.68 -8.02 13.83
C ILE A 264 -22.92 -9.40 14.44
N VAL A 265 -23.08 -10.40 13.57
CA VAL A 265 -23.22 -11.79 13.98
C VAL A 265 -21.85 -12.44 14.01
N LEU A 266 -21.39 -12.77 15.21
CA LEU A 266 -20.14 -13.49 15.40
C LEU A 266 -20.32 -14.94 14.92
N LYS A 267 -19.44 -15.39 14.04
CA LYS A 267 -19.34 -16.82 13.73
C LYS A 267 -18.83 -17.59 14.95
N GLU A 268 -19.28 -18.83 15.10
CA GLU A 268 -18.64 -19.73 16.05
C GLU A 268 -17.15 -19.83 15.79
N LYS A 269 -16.34 -20.03 16.85
CA LYS A 269 -14.88 -20.13 16.73
C LYS A 269 -14.50 -21.28 15.81
N GLU A 270 -14.26 -20.97 14.56
CA GLU A 270 -13.60 -21.89 13.63
C GLU A 270 -12.09 -21.92 13.89
N LYS A 271 -11.46 -23.06 13.65
CA LYS A 271 -9.98 -23.13 13.63
C LYS A 271 -9.50 -22.37 12.40
N PHE A 272 -8.77 -21.28 12.60
CA PHE A 272 -8.17 -20.53 11.49
C PHE A 272 -6.78 -21.10 11.16
N ILE A 273 -6.52 -21.29 9.87
CA ILE A 273 -5.21 -21.75 9.35
C ILE A 273 -4.07 -20.86 9.86
N GLU A 274 -4.32 -19.55 9.97
CA GLU A 274 -3.35 -18.57 10.45
C GLU A 274 -2.90 -18.81 11.91
N ASN A 275 -3.69 -19.50 12.70
CA ASN A 275 -3.40 -19.80 14.12
C ASN A 275 -2.79 -21.18 14.33
N ALA A 276 -2.59 -21.96 13.28
CA ALA A 276 -1.99 -23.28 13.37
C ALA A 276 -0.45 -23.18 13.44
N ASP A 277 0.16 -23.94 14.35
CA ASP A 277 1.62 -24.04 14.44
C ASP A 277 2.17 -24.96 13.34
N VAL A 278 1.40 -25.98 12.96
CA VAL A 278 1.75 -26.95 11.92
C VAL A 278 0.56 -27.12 10.98
N LEU A 279 0.83 -27.14 9.69
CA LEU A 279 -0.18 -27.38 8.64
C LEU A 279 0.16 -28.64 7.84
N VAL A 280 -0.81 -29.52 7.70
CA VAL A 280 -0.76 -30.64 6.74
C VAL A 280 -1.57 -30.24 5.51
N VAL A 281 -0.89 -30.14 4.35
CA VAL A 281 -1.48 -29.58 3.13
C VAL A 281 -1.58 -30.63 2.03
N ALA A 282 -2.80 -30.88 1.55
CA ALA A 282 -3.06 -31.73 0.40
C ALA A 282 -3.06 -30.91 -0.90
N GLY A 283 -2.14 -31.21 -1.81
CA GLY A 283 -2.08 -30.59 -3.13
C GLY A 283 -2.80 -31.39 -4.21
N ARG A 284 -2.79 -30.90 -5.46
CA ARG A 284 -3.42 -31.55 -6.63
C ARG A 284 -2.87 -32.95 -6.96
N GLY A 285 -1.74 -33.34 -6.39
CA GLY A 285 -1.17 -34.70 -6.54
C GLY A 285 -1.94 -35.76 -5.75
N VAL A 286 -2.65 -35.38 -4.68
CA VAL A 286 -3.51 -36.28 -3.89
C VAL A 286 -4.80 -36.50 -4.65
N LYS A 287 -5.01 -37.73 -5.12
CA LYS A 287 -6.15 -38.08 -5.98
C LYS A 287 -7.07 -39.15 -5.38
N LYS A 288 -6.60 -39.86 -4.37
CA LYS A 288 -7.33 -41.00 -3.77
C LYS A 288 -7.79 -40.62 -2.36
N GLN A 289 -8.93 -41.21 -1.95
CA GLN A 289 -9.48 -41.03 -0.61
C GLN A 289 -8.52 -41.57 0.46
N ASP A 290 -7.89 -42.72 0.22
CA ASP A 290 -6.92 -43.33 1.14
C ASP A 290 -5.74 -42.39 1.46
N ASP A 291 -5.28 -41.60 0.46
CA ASP A 291 -4.22 -40.61 0.65
C ASP A 291 -4.67 -39.46 1.57
N LEU A 292 -5.94 -39.05 1.48
CA LEU A 292 -6.53 -38.05 2.38
C LEU A 292 -6.64 -38.56 3.82
N GLU A 293 -7.02 -39.84 4.00
CA GLU A 293 -7.08 -40.46 5.33
C GLU A 293 -5.68 -40.55 5.98
N MET A 294 -4.66 -40.86 5.18
CA MET A 294 -3.27 -40.84 5.64
C MET A 294 -2.85 -39.45 6.11
N LEU A 295 -3.18 -38.42 5.34
CA LEU A 295 -2.88 -37.02 5.71
C LEU A 295 -3.66 -36.57 6.94
N GLN A 296 -4.92 -37.01 7.08
CA GLN A 296 -5.72 -36.74 8.28
C GLN A 296 -5.09 -37.35 9.53
N LYS A 297 -4.64 -38.61 9.46
CA LYS A 297 -3.93 -39.29 10.56
C LYS A 297 -2.60 -38.60 10.93
N LEU A 298 -1.98 -37.88 9.99
CA LEU A 298 -0.76 -37.09 10.27
C LEU A 298 -1.11 -35.76 10.94
N ALA A 299 -2.28 -35.21 10.67
CA ALA A 299 -2.75 -33.95 11.23
C ALA A 299 -3.32 -34.07 12.65
N ASP A 300 -3.86 -35.27 12.99
CA ASP A 300 -4.40 -35.62 14.31
C ASP A 300 -3.26 -35.94 15.31
#